data_13dac3d9a12565e8b875b482e60c5ad9
#
_entry.id   13dac3d9a12565e8b875b482e60c5ad9
#
_cell.length_a   1.000
_cell.length_b   1.000
_cell.length_c   1.000
_cell.angle_alpha   90.00
_cell.angle_beta   90.00
_cell.angle_gamma   90.00
#
_symmetry.space_group_name_H-M   'P 1'
#
loop_
_entity.id
_entity.type
_entity.pdbx_description
1 polymer ?
#
loop_
_entity_poly.entity_id
_entity_poly.type
_entity_poly.pdbx_seq_one_letter_code
_entity_poly.pdbx_strand_id
1 'polypeptide(L)'
;VQAARTHDADRMVVHYMQPHFPSLADDRDDGIALDDFGEESLSVWEDLRFGNRTVEDVWDAYRRNLEIVLEDVDLLRSNVDAERTVITADHGNAVGEKGLYGHAAGIALPELRTVPWAVTTATDEGEYDPVAAGDLVESDESVDADVASRLEQLGYR
;
A
#
# COMPACT_ATOMS: atom_id res chain seq x y z
N VAL A 1 -5.57 7.78 11.92
CA VAL A 1 -6.22 8.92 12.61
C VAL A 1 -5.82 8.94 14.09
N GLN A 2 -6.13 7.91 14.89
CA GLN A 2 -5.86 7.89 16.33
C GLN A 2 -4.40 8.19 16.67
N ALA A 3 -3.45 7.50 16.03
CA ALA A 3 -2.03 7.73 16.24
C ALA A 3 -1.62 9.19 15.95
N ALA A 4 -2.18 9.78 14.88
CA ALA A 4 -1.93 11.18 14.53
C ALA A 4 -2.44 12.17 15.57
N ARG A 5 -3.60 11.87 16.18
CA ARG A 5 -4.18 12.73 17.21
C ARG A 5 -3.52 12.60 18.59
N THR A 6 -2.89 11.46 18.88
CA THR A 6 -2.31 11.16 20.21
C THR A 6 -0.81 11.39 20.30
N HIS A 7 -0.10 11.48 19.19
CA HIS A 7 1.34 11.70 19.17
C HIS A 7 1.66 13.12 18.71
N ASP A 8 2.38 13.85 19.56
CA ASP A 8 2.94 15.17 19.23
C ASP A 8 4.25 14.95 18.45
N ALA A 9 4.14 14.95 17.12
CA ALA A 9 5.26 14.71 16.22
C ALA A 9 5.37 15.83 15.17
N ASP A 10 6.57 16.40 15.00
CA ASP A 10 6.86 17.41 13.97
C ASP A 10 6.60 16.91 12.55
N ARG A 11 6.68 15.60 12.33
CA ARG A 11 6.46 14.93 11.04
C ARG A 11 5.90 13.55 11.26
N MET A 12 4.99 13.14 10.38
CA MET A 12 4.40 11.81 10.36
C MET A 12 4.53 11.23 8.96
N VAL A 13 4.84 9.95 8.87
CA VAL A 13 4.77 9.15 7.66
C VAL A 13 3.72 8.06 7.89
N VAL A 14 2.70 8.02 7.05
CA VAL A 14 1.71 6.95 7.02
C VAL A 14 1.97 6.14 5.77
N HIS A 15 2.30 4.88 5.94
CA HIS A 15 2.63 3.97 4.84
C HIS A 15 1.46 3.01 4.60
N TYR A 16 0.82 3.15 3.47
CA TYR A 16 -0.15 2.19 2.94
C TYR A 16 0.58 1.18 2.06
N MET A 17 0.29 -0.10 2.25
CA MET A 17 0.91 -1.15 1.42
C MET A 17 0.37 -1.17 -0.01
N GLN A 18 -0.89 -0.82 -0.19
CA GLN A 18 -1.49 -0.69 -1.52
C GLN A 18 -0.97 0.56 -2.24
N PRO A 19 -0.92 0.52 -3.56
CA PRO A 19 -1.54 -0.43 -4.50
C PRO A 19 -0.79 -1.75 -4.71
N HIS A 20 0.18 -2.12 -3.84
CA HIS A 20 0.84 -3.41 -3.91
C HIS A 20 -0.17 -4.57 -3.86
N PHE A 21 0.12 -5.66 -4.57
CA PHE A 21 -0.70 -6.87 -4.50
C PHE A 21 -0.51 -7.59 -3.14
N PRO A 22 -1.51 -8.31 -2.64
CA PRO A 22 -2.73 -8.78 -3.30
C PRO A 22 -3.77 -7.68 -3.58
N SER A 23 -4.70 -7.97 -4.50
CA SER A 23 -5.79 -7.05 -4.80
C SER A 23 -6.83 -7.07 -3.69
N LEU A 24 -7.25 -5.87 -3.24
CA LEU A 24 -8.35 -5.70 -2.26
C LEU A 24 -9.72 -5.59 -2.95
N ALA A 25 -9.74 -5.37 -4.26
CA ALA A 25 -10.94 -4.99 -4.99
C ALA A 25 -11.77 -6.17 -5.50
N ASP A 26 -11.23 -7.37 -5.55
CA ASP A 26 -11.89 -8.53 -6.16
C ASP A 26 -11.87 -9.76 -5.25
N ASP A 27 -13.06 -10.36 -5.04
CA ASP A 27 -13.21 -11.75 -4.61
C ASP A 27 -12.73 -12.77 -5.68
N ARG A 28 -12.22 -12.28 -6.81
CA ARG A 28 -11.54 -13.10 -7.78
C ARG A 28 -10.11 -13.29 -7.33
N ASP A 29 -9.66 -14.51 -7.42
CA ASP A 29 -8.33 -15.04 -7.22
C ASP A 29 -7.24 -14.35 -8.08
N ASP A 30 -7.18 -13.02 -7.99
CA ASP A 30 -6.34 -12.13 -8.81
C ASP A 30 -4.95 -11.91 -8.23
N GLY A 31 -4.60 -12.66 -7.28
CA GLY A 31 -3.34 -12.61 -6.58
C GLY A 31 -3.40 -13.54 -5.39
N ILE A 32 -2.32 -13.72 -4.74
CA ILE A 32 -2.24 -14.47 -3.50
C ILE A 32 -3.26 -13.87 -2.54
N ALA A 33 -4.30 -14.61 -2.18
CA ALA A 33 -5.16 -14.25 -1.06
C ALA A 33 -4.26 -14.05 0.17
N LEU A 34 -4.65 -13.17 1.10
CA LEU A 34 -3.86 -12.96 2.32
C LEU A 34 -3.57 -14.29 3.07
N ASP A 35 -4.49 -15.24 2.96
CA ASP A 35 -4.38 -16.58 3.57
C ASP A 35 -3.41 -17.51 2.82
N ASP A 36 -3.14 -17.26 1.55
CA ASP A 36 -2.22 -18.03 0.70
C ASP A 36 -0.80 -17.42 0.65
N PHE A 37 -0.55 -16.37 1.43
CA PHE A 37 0.73 -15.68 1.45
C PHE A 37 1.82 -16.61 2.00
N GLY A 38 2.73 -17.04 1.12
CA GLY A 38 3.82 -17.97 1.47
C GLY A 38 3.64 -19.39 0.92
N GLU A 39 2.53 -19.71 0.25
CA GLU A 39 2.40 -20.90 -0.57
C GLU A 39 3.09 -20.71 -1.94
N GLU A 40 3.47 -21.81 -2.62
CA GLU A 40 4.23 -21.80 -3.89
C GLU A 40 3.37 -21.34 -5.09
N SER A 41 2.63 -20.24 -4.95
CA SER A 41 1.90 -19.63 -6.06
C SER A 41 2.78 -18.60 -6.77
N LEU A 42 2.60 -18.45 -8.07
CA LEU A 42 3.27 -17.41 -8.84
C LEU A 42 2.74 -16.04 -8.39
N SER A 43 3.65 -15.09 -8.21
CA SER A 43 3.23 -13.70 -8.00
C SER A 43 2.55 -13.16 -9.26
N VAL A 44 1.73 -12.11 -9.11
CA VAL A 44 1.09 -11.43 -10.24
C VAL A 44 2.11 -10.99 -11.31
N TRP A 45 3.33 -10.66 -10.90
CA TRP A 45 4.41 -10.25 -11.79
C TRP A 45 5.01 -11.42 -12.56
N GLU A 46 5.07 -12.61 -11.97
CA GLU A 46 5.47 -13.84 -12.64
C GLU A 46 4.38 -14.31 -13.60
N ASP A 47 3.12 -14.25 -13.21
CA ASP A 47 1.99 -14.53 -14.10
C ASP A 47 1.98 -13.62 -15.31
N LEU A 48 2.22 -12.32 -15.12
CA LEU A 48 2.36 -11.38 -16.21
C LEU A 48 3.55 -11.74 -17.12
N ARG A 49 4.71 -12.07 -16.52
CA ARG A 49 5.92 -12.46 -17.23
C ARG A 49 5.74 -13.72 -18.09
N PHE A 50 4.99 -14.70 -17.58
CA PHE A 50 4.72 -15.96 -18.28
C PHE A 50 3.53 -15.87 -19.24
N GLY A 51 2.83 -14.74 -19.28
CA GLY A 51 1.70 -14.53 -20.17
C GLY A 51 0.40 -15.16 -19.69
N ASN A 52 0.33 -15.54 -18.41
CA ASN A 52 -0.91 -16.02 -17.78
C ASN A 52 -1.88 -14.88 -17.52
N ARG A 53 -1.39 -13.63 -17.45
CA ARG A 53 -2.15 -12.39 -17.33
C ARG A 53 -1.72 -11.39 -18.39
N THR A 54 -2.61 -10.46 -18.72
CA THR A 54 -2.27 -9.34 -19.59
C THR A 54 -1.81 -8.13 -18.78
N VAL A 55 -1.08 -7.21 -19.43
CA VAL A 55 -0.71 -5.92 -18.81
C VAL A 55 -1.96 -5.13 -18.42
N GLU A 56 -3.02 -5.20 -19.24
CA GLU A 56 -4.29 -4.52 -18.98
C GLU A 56 -4.96 -5.03 -17.69
N ASP A 57 -5.05 -6.35 -17.50
CA ASP A 57 -5.62 -6.95 -16.29
C ASP A 57 -4.86 -6.54 -15.03
N VAL A 58 -3.52 -6.63 -15.07
CA VAL A 58 -2.66 -6.24 -13.95
C VAL A 58 -2.78 -4.76 -13.64
N TRP A 59 -2.83 -3.92 -14.69
CA TRP A 59 -2.93 -2.46 -14.54
C TRP A 59 -4.29 -2.02 -13.99
N ASP A 60 -5.36 -2.68 -14.39
CA ASP A 60 -6.70 -2.43 -13.89
C ASP A 60 -6.86 -2.83 -12.42
N ALA A 61 -6.30 -3.98 -12.01
CA ALA A 61 -6.28 -4.41 -10.61
C ALA A 61 -5.44 -3.45 -9.75
N TYR A 62 -4.25 -3.05 -10.24
CA TYR A 62 -3.37 -2.10 -9.56
C TYR A 62 -4.03 -0.74 -9.36
N ARG A 63 -4.73 -0.23 -10.39
CA ARG A 63 -5.45 1.03 -10.32
C ARG A 63 -6.62 0.98 -9.33
N ARG A 64 -7.38 -0.13 -9.30
CA ARG A 64 -8.46 -0.30 -8.31
C ARG A 64 -7.93 -0.33 -6.88
N ASN A 65 -6.81 -0.99 -6.62
CA ASN A 65 -6.15 -0.94 -5.32
C ASN A 65 -5.76 0.49 -4.93
N LEU A 66 -5.26 1.28 -5.89
CA LEU A 66 -4.94 2.69 -5.65
C LEU A 66 -6.20 3.51 -5.34
N GLU A 67 -7.29 3.29 -6.05
CA GLU A 67 -8.56 3.99 -5.81
C GLU A 67 -9.07 3.72 -4.38
N ILE A 68 -9.02 2.47 -3.92
CA ILE A 68 -9.40 2.09 -2.55
C ILE A 68 -8.54 2.83 -1.52
N VAL A 69 -7.23 2.81 -1.67
CA VAL A 69 -6.35 3.46 -0.69
C VAL A 69 -6.46 4.98 -0.71
N LEU A 70 -6.82 5.57 -1.84
CA LEU A 70 -7.05 7.02 -1.92
C LEU A 70 -8.31 7.45 -1.15
N GLU A 71 -9.30 6.58 -0.99
CA GLU A 71 -10.45 6.84 -0.10
C GLU A 71 -9.99 6.90 1.37
N ASP A 72 -9.12 5.98 1.80
CA ASP A 72 -8.53 6.00 3.14
C ASP A 72 -7.61 7.22 3.36
N VAL A 73 -6.86 7.61 2.34
CA VAL A 73 -6.03 8.83 2.37
C VAL A 73 -6.88 10.07 2.53
N ASP A 74 -8.04 10.12 1.87
CA ASP A 74 -8.97 11.25 1.98
C ASP A 74 -9.63 11.30 3.36
N LEU A 75 -10.02 10.13 3.90
CA LEU A 75 -10.48 9.99 5.27
C LEU A 75 -9.40 10.47 6.28
N LEU A 76 -8.15 10.07 6.10
CA LEU A 76 -7.06 10.52 6.95
C LEU A 76 -6.89 12.04 6.88
N ARG A 77 -6.91 12.62 5.67
CA ARG A 77 -6.74 14.07 5.46
C ARG A 77 -7.85 14.92 6.07
N SER A 78 -9.06 14.37 6.16
CA SER A 78 -10.20 15.04 6.80
C SER A 78 -10.22 14.88 8.34
N ASN A 79 -9.28 14.16 8.90
CA ASN A 79 -9.25 13.79 10.32
C ASN A 79 -7.90 13.96 11.00
N VAL A 80 -6.99 14.72 10.40
CA VAL A 80 -5.70 15.13 10.98
C VAL A 80 -5.36 16.54 10.52
N ASP A 81 -4.66 17.31 11.36
CA ASP A 81 -4.19 18.65 10.98
C ASP A 81 -2.76 18.60 10.44
N ALA A 82 -2.58 19.10 9.22
CA ALA A 82 -1.26 19.32 8.64
C ALA A 82 -1.28 20.44 7.61
N GLU A 83 -0.47 21.49 7.81
CA GLU A 83 -0.33 22.59 6.85
C GLU A 83 0.22 22.12 5.50
N ARG A 84 0.96 21.02 5.50
CA ARG A 84 1.53 20.44 4.30
C ARG A 84 1.51 18.91 4.38
N THR A 85 0.77 18.31 3.47
CA THR A 85 0.69 16.88 3.24
C THR A 85 1.26 16.55 1.87
N VAL A 86 2.07 15.49 1.79
CA VAL A 86 2.60 14.97 0.53
C VAL A 86 2.08 13.55 0.33
N ILE A 87 1.46 13.32 -0.81
CA ILE A 87 1.04 11.99 -1.26
C ILE A 87 2.05 11.55 -2.31
N THR A 88 2.73 10.44 -2.05
CA THR A 88 3.80 9.93 -2.90
C THR A 88 3.87 8.40 -2.81
N ALA A 89 4.82 7.80 -3.50
CA ALA A 89 5.15 6.38 -3.38
C ALA A 89 6.65 6.21 -3.12
N ASP A 90 7.04 5.07 -2.60
CA ASP A 90 8.44 4.68 -2.37
C ASP A 90 9.14 4.26 -3.67
N HIS A 91 8.43 3.59 -4.57
CA HIS A 91 8.90 3.19 -5.90
C HIS A 91 7.73 2.99 -6.88
N GLY A 92 8.04 2.73 -8.14
CA GLY A 92 7.11 2.25 -9.16
C GLY A 92 7.29 0.76 -9.46
N ASN A 93 6.55 0.25 -10.44
CA ASN A 93 6.65 -1.12 -10.92
C ASN A 93 6.91 -1.17 -12.43
N ALA A 94 7.69 -2.13 -12.87
CA ALA A 94 7.87 -2.46 -14.27
C ALA A 94 6.80 -3.49 -14.70
N VAL A 95 6.25 -3.33 -15.90
CA VAL A 95 5.23 -4.21 -16.47
C VAL A 95 5.69 -4.87 -17.79
N GLY A 96 7.00 -5.03 -17.94
CA GLY A 96 7.62 -5.62 -19.12
C GLY A 96 8.76 -4.78 -19.72
N GLU A 97 9.02 -3.58 -19.20
CA GLU A 97 10.09 -2.72 -19.66
C GLU A 97 11.45 -3.43 -19.53
N LYS A 98 12.15 -3.55 -20.66
CA LYS A 98 13.41 -4.29 -20.76
C LYS A 98 13.35 -5.74 -20.25
N GLY A 99 12.15 -6.36 -20.28
CA GLY A 99 11.90 -7.71 -19.78
C GLY A 99 11.86 -7.81 -18.27
N LEU A 100 11.69 -6.68 -17.55
CA LEU A 100 11.55 -6.63 -16.11
C LEU A 100 10.07 -6.50 -15.72
N TYR A 101 9.74 -7.13 -14.60
CA TYR A 101 8.38 -7.16 -14.04
C TYR A 101 8.46 -6.93 -12.53
N GLY A 102 7.53 -6.15 -11.98
CA GLY A 102 7.56 -5.75 -10.57
C GLY A 102 8.68 -4.76 -10.25
N HIS A 103 9.19 -4.79 -9.04
CA HIS A 103 10.15 -3.83 -8.49
C HIS A 103 11.45 -4.50 -8.00
N ALA A 104 12.25 -5.02 -8.92
CA ALA A 104 13.52 -5.66 -8.58
C ALA A 104 14.49 -4.64 -7.93
N ALA A 105 15.05 -5.01 -6.78
CA ALA A 105 15.99 -4.17 -6.04
C ALA A 105 17.27 -3.86 -6.84
N GLY A 106 17.79 -2.66 -6.71
CA GLY A 106 19.05 -2.24 -7.31
C GLY A 106 18.97 -1.89 -8.81
N ILE A 107 17.81 -1.95 -9.43
CA ILE A 107 17.59 -1.62 -10.83
C ILE A 107 17.30 -0.13 -11.00
N ALA A 108 18.07 0.55 -11.85
CA ALA A 108 17.91 1.97 -12.13
C ALA A 108 17.06 2.23 -13.39
N LEU A 109 15.81 1.72 -13.39
CA LEU A 109 14.82 2.04 -14.41
C LEU A 109 14.01 3.27 -14.02
N PRO A 110 13.70 4.20 -14.96
CA PRO A 110 12.82 5.34 -14.68
C PRO A 110 11.47 4.91 -14.12
N GLU A 111 10.87 3.85 -14.64
CA GLU A 111 9.58 3.30 -14.24
C GLU A 111 9.56 2.83 -12.78
N LEU A 112 10.71 2.45 -12.23
CA LEU A 112 10.86 2.04 -10.83
C LEU A 112 11.18 3.22 -9.90
N ARG A 113 11.74 4.31 -10.43
CA ARG A 113 12.32 5.42 -9.63
C ARG A 113 11.55 6.73 -9.74
N THR A 114 10.66 6.84 -10.72
CA THR A 114 9.80 8.01 -10.86
C THR A 114 8.49 7.74 -10.13
N VAL A 115 8.21 8.56 -9.12
CA VAL A 115 7.01 8.46 -8.29
C VAL A 115 6.19 9.75 -8.36
N PRO A 116 4.88 9.69 -8.11
CA PRO A 116 4.06 10.89 -7.98
C PRO A 116 4.52 11.73 -6.79
N TRP A 117 4.29 13.03 -6.84
CA TRP A 117 4.56 13.96 -5.75
C TRP A 117 3.44 15.00 -5.71
N ALA A 118 2.34 14.66 -5.04
CA ALA A 118 1.20 15.54 -4.88
C ALA A 118 1.25 16.26 -3.53
N VAL A 119 1.19 17.59 -3.56
CA VAL A 119 1.23 18.42 -2.35
C VAL A 119 -0.16 18.98 -2.08
N THR A 120 -0.63 18.81 -0.85
CA THR A 120 -1.93 19.26 -0.37
C THR A 120 -1.85 19.65 1.12
N THR A 121 -2.99 19.84 1.75
CA THR A 121 -3.16 20.07 3.19
C THR A 121 -4.03 18.97 3.78
N ALA A 122 -4.09 18.90 5.10
CA ALA A 122 -5.05 18.09 5.84
C ALA A 122 -5.67 18.96 6.94
N THR A 123 -6.94 18.72 7.26
CA THR A 123 -7.68 19.43 8.30
C THR A 123 -8.51 18.44 9.10
N ASP A 124 -8.38 18.46 10.41
CA ASP A 124 -9.19 17.60 11.29
C ASP A 124 -10.61 18.19 11.43
N GLU A 125 -11.54 17.64 10.70
CA GLU A 125 -12.97 17.99 10.74
C GLU A 125 -13.70 17.24 11.87
N GLY A 126 -13.06 16.28 12.52
CA GLY A 126 -13.57 15.52 13.64
C GLY A 126 -14.73 14.58 13.32
N GLU A 127 -14.91 14.25 12.05
CA GLU A 127 -16.05 13.44 11.60
C GLU A 127 -15.85 11.94 11.82
N TYR A 128 -14.59 11.48 11.97
CA TYR A 128 -14.25 10.08 12.15
C TYR A 128 -13.68 9.81 13.55
N ASP A 129 -14.35 8.92 14.28
CA ASP A 129 -13.88 8.40 15.56
C ASP A 129 -13.51 6.92 15.41
N PRO A 130 -12.20 6.58 15.39
CA PRO A 130 -11.75 5.19 15.21
C PRO A 130 -12.15 4.27 16.38
N VAL A 131 -12.39 4.84 17.59
CA VAL A 131 -12.87 4.06 18.74
C VAL A 131 -14.33 3.66 18.54
N ALA A 132 -15.16 4.65 18.14
CA ALA A 132 -16.58 4.40 17.89
C ALA A 132 -16.79 3.50 16.66
N ALA A 133 -15.91 3.57 15.67
CA ALA A 133 -15.91 2.71 14.48
C ALA A 133 -15.47 1.27 14.77
N GLY A 134 -14.85 1.01 15.92
CA GLY A 134 -14.33 -0.31 16.27
C GLY A 134 -13.03 -0.69 15.53
N ASP A 135 -12.38 0.30 14.90
CA ASP A 135 -11.18 0.11 14.08
C ASP A 135 -9.89 0.10 14.91
N LEU A 136 -9.98 0.27 16.23
CA LEU A 136 -8.86 0.07 17.12
C LEU A 136 -8.70 -1.42 17.43
N VAL A 137 -7.73 -2.03 16.79
CA VAL A 137 -7.18 -3.29 17.29
C VAL A 137 -6.37 -2.93 18.55
N GLU A 138 -6.72 -3.49 19.71
CA GLU A 138 -5.84 -3.41 20.88
C GLU A 138 -4.47 -3.96 20.42
N SER A 139 -3.42 -3.13 20.58
CA SER A 139 -2.06 -3.54 20.26
C SER A 139 -1.66 -4.65 21.24
N ASP A 140 -1.92 -5.90 20.86
CA ASP A 140 -1.35 -7.06 21.52
C ASP A 140 0.12 -7.16 21.08
N GLU A 141 1.07 -7.28 22.02
CA GLU A 141 2.49 -7.44 21.71
C GLU A 141 2.77 -8.63 20.77
N SER A 142 1.85 -9.60 20.72
CA SER A 142 1.90 -10.73 19.78
C SER A 142 1.63 -10.30 18.33
N VAL A 143 0.79 -9.29 18.10
CA VAL A 143 0.50 -8.74 16.76
C VAL A 143 1.71 -7.99 16.22
N ASP A 144 2.42 -7.23 17.07
CA ASP A 144 3.63 -6.52 16.67
C ASP A 144 4.75 -7.48 16.23
N ALA A 145 4.89 -8.63 16.91
CA ALA A 145 5.87 -9.66 16.54
C ALA A 145 5.50 -10.36 15.21
N ASP A 146 4.23 -10.59 14.96
CA ASP A 146 3.75 -11.20 13.72
C ASP A 146 3.88 -10.22 12.54
N VAL A 147 3.53 -8.95 12.74
CA VAL A 147 3.73 -7.87 11.75
C VAL A 147 5.20 -7.68 11.43
N ALA A 148 6.09 -7.66 12.43
CA ALA A 148 7.53 -7.57 12.23
C ALA A 148 8.06 -8.76 11.41
N SER A 149 7.60 -9.98 11.72
CA SER A 149 7.96 -11.19 10.97
C SER A 149 7.49 -11.14 9.51
N ARG A 150 6.27 -10.64 9.26
CA ARG A 150 5.73 -10.47 7.90
C ARG A 150 6.48 -9.39 7.12
N LEU A 151 6.81 -8.28 7.75
CA LEU A 151 7.62 -7.23 7.13
C LEU A 151 9.02 -7.74 6.76
N GLU A 152 9.64 -8.56 7.63
CA GLU A 152 10.94 -9.16 7.35
C GLU A 152 10.87 -10.16 6.17
N GLN A 153 9.78 -10.93 6.04
CA GLN A 153 9.52 -11.81 4.90
C GLN A 153 9.32 -11.01 3.59
N LEU A 154 8.79 -9.81 3.68
CA LEU A 154 8.63 -8.87 2.56
C LEU A 154 9.93 -8.12 2.20
N GLY A 155 11.02 -8.37 2.94
CA GLY A 155 12.32 -7.75 2.71
C GLY A 155 12.51 -6.39 3.39
N TYR A 156 11.58 -5.96 4.21
CA TYR A 156 11.73 -4.77 5.05
C TYR A 156 12.54 -5.15 6.30
N ARG A 157 13.67 -4.46 6.53
CA ARG A 157 14.55 -4.61 7.71
C ARG A 157 14.66 -3.30 8.44
#